data_7ca1dde17edf8f398eed3a8dd7328663
#
_entry.id   7ca1dde17edf8f398eed3a8dd7328663
#
_cell.length_a   1.000
_cell.length_b   1.000
_cell.length_c   1.000
_cell.angle_alpha   90.00
_cell.angle_beta   90.00
_cell.angle_gamma   90.00
#
_symmetry.space_group_name_H-M   'P 1'
#
loop_
_entity.id
_entity.type
_entity.pdbx_description
1 polymer ?
#
loop_
_entity_poly.entity_id
_entity_poly.type
_entity_poly.pdbx_seq_one_letter_code
_entity_poly.pdbx_strand_id
1 'polypeptide(L)'
;MNPVRAFASVFLAVFLFIFLGSALVTFMLPETYSANARVIAPDAADLQTFQSAELFKEVSQRLNLPETFAARYGENRPWGDKRVEDLLRRSVLARRLPGTDLIEIQAYSRSPAECAQLANEIAETGARQARHGSGPIRIVEQAVPPPRPSRPNKALNLALGAVVGIFLGTMAGGVGAKLAVGFVGQRSTSD
;
A
#
# COMPACT_ATOMS: atom_id res chain seq x y z
N MET A 1 18.20 22.88 -37.67
CA MET A 1 17.30 21.81 -37.16
C MET A 1 15.92 22.44 -36.92
N ASN A 2 14.84 21.81 -37.38
CA ASN A 2 13.49 22.40 -37.22
C ASN A 2 13.15 22.43 -35.70
N PRO A 3 12.80 23.58 -35.08
CA PRO A 3 12.55 23.69 -33.66
C PRO A 3 11.41 22.82 -33.16
N VAL A 4 10.41 22.56 -34.03
CA VAL A 4 9.29 21.64 -33.71
C VAL A 4 9.77 20.19 -33.55
N ARG A 5 10.70 19.76 -34.41
CA ARG A 5 11.28 18.40 -34.31
C ARG A 5 12.18 18.27 -33.09
N ALA A 6 12.93 19.32 -32.77
CA ALA A 6 13.75 19.36 -31.55
C ALA A 6 12.88 19.28 -30.29
N PHE A 7 11.79 20.06 -30.23
CA PHE A 7 10.82 19.96 -29.15
C PHE A 7 10.26 18.55 -29.02
N ALA A 8 9.73 17.99 -30.12
CA ALA A 8 9.05 16.69 -30.08
C ALA A 8 9.99 15.56 -29.68
N SER A 9 11.24 15.55 -30.13
CA SER A 9 12.21 14.49 -29.78
C SER A 9 12.63 14.56 -28.31
N VAL A 10 12.90 15.76 -27.78
CA VAL A 10 13.27 15.93 -26.35
C VAL A 10 12.06 15.63 -25.45
N PHE A 11 10.88 16.16 -25.81
CA PHE A 11 9.64 15.84 -25.11
C PHE A 11 9.41 14.33 -25.01
N LEU A 12 9.44 13.64 -26.14
CA LEU A 12 9.17 12.21 -26.22
C LEU A 12 10.19 11.39 -25.43
N ALA A 13 11.47 11.76 -25.50
CA ALA A 13 12.54 11.07 -24.75
C ALA A 13 12.33 11.21 -23.24
N VAL A 14 12.08 12.42 -22.75
CA VAL A 14 11.85 12.68 -21.32
C VAL A 14 10.55 12.03 -20.85
N PHE A 15 9.47 12.16 -21.61
CA PHE A 15 8.20 11.52 -21.29
C PHE A 15 8.34 10.00 -21.15
N LEU A 16 8.93 9.35 -22.17
CA LEU A 16 9.12 7.91 -22.14
C LEU A 16 10.02 7.45 -20.98
N PHE A 17 11.09 8.18 -20.72
CA PHE A 17 11.98 7.86 -19.60
C PHE A 17 11.24 7.87 -18.25
N ILE A 18 10.42 8.89 -17.99
CA ILE A 18 9.66 9.01 -16.75
C ILE A 18 8.54 7.98 -16.69
N PHE A 19 7.80 7.82 -17.77
CA PHE A 19 6.67 6.89 -17.83
C PHE A 19 7.13 5.42 -17.66
N LEU A 20 8.17 5.02 -18.39
CA LEU A 20 8.75 3.67 -18.28
C LEU A 20 9.39 3.43 -16.92
N GLY A 21 10.07 4.44 -16.35
CA GLY A 21 10.58 4.38 -14.98
C GLY A 21 9.48 4.19 -13.94
N SER A 22 8.38 4.94 -14.05
CA SER A 22 7.20 4.79 -13.19
C SER A 22 6.56 3.41 -13.35
N ALA A 23 6.44 2.91 -14.58
CA ALA A 23 5.93 1.58 -14.86
C ALA A 23 6.82 0.49 -14.23
N LEU A 24 8.14 0.57 -14.46
CA LEU A 24 9.10 -0.38 -13.90
C LEU A 24 8.98 -0.47 -12.38
N VAL A 25 9.01 0.67 -11.68
CA VAL A 25 8.86 0.72 -10.21
C VAL A 25 7.52 0.12 -9.79
N THR A 26 6.43 0.48 -10.48
CA THR A 26 5.08 0.01 -10.13
C THR A 26 4.94 -1.52 -10.23
N PHE A 27 5.55 -2.12 -11.24
CA PHE A 27 5.49 -3.58 -11.43
C PHE A 27 6.52 -4.35 -10.59
N MET A 28 7.58 -3.69 -10.11
CA MET A 28 8.56 -4.31 -9.18
C MET A 28 8.07 -4.31 -7.72
N LEU A 29 7.13 -3.44 -7.36
CA LEU A 29 6.61 -3.39 -5.99
C LEU A 29 5.80 -4.66 -5.67
N PRO A 30 6.02 -5.28 -4.49
CA PRO A 30 5.27 -6.46 -4.08
C PRO A 30 3.79 -6.14 -3.88
N GLU A 31 2.94 -7.03 -4.36
CA GLU A 31 1.50 -6.93 -4.17
C GLU A 31 1.13 -7.17 -2.72
N THR A 32 0.22 -6.34 -2.21
CA THR A 32 -0.32 -6.44 -0.86
C THR A 32 -1.84 -6.49 -0.94
N TYR A 33 -2.41 -7.46 -0.27
CA TYR A 33 -3.85 -7.66 -0.16
C TYR A 33 -4.36 -7.08 1.16
N SER A 34 -5.63 -6.68 1.20
CA SER A 34 -6.29 -6.27 2.44
C SER A 34 -7.65 -6.91 2.57
N ALA A 35 -7.95 -7.39 3.75
CA ALA A 35 -9.25 -7.95 4.09
C ALA A 35 -9.80 -7.25 5.33
N ASN A 36 -11.12 -7.07 5.39
CA ASN A 36 -11.80 -6.34 6.43
C ASN A 36 -12.78 -7.25 7.16
N ALA A 37 -12.67 -7.32 8.49
CA ALA A 37 -13.72 -7.85 9.36
C ALA A 37 -14.43 -6.69 10.06
N ARG A 38 -15.72 -6.84 10.35
CA ARG A 38 -16.49 -5.82 11.07
C ARG A 38 -17.13 -6.39 12.31
N VAL A 39 -17.02 -5.66 13.40
CA VAL A 39 -17.61 -6.01 14.68
C VAL A 39 -18.48 -4.87 15.18
N ILE A 40 -19.60 -5.17 15.83
CA ILE A 40 -20.35 -4.23 16.65
C ILE A 40 -19.73 -4.26 18.03
N ALA A 41 -19.34 -3.09 18.52
CA ALA A 41 -18.80 -2.93 19.85
C ALA A 41 -19.53 -1.80 20.57
N PRO A 42 -19.92 -1.98 21.86
CA PRO A 42 -20.48 -0.89 22.65
C PRO A 42 -19.54 0.31 22.69
N ASP A 43 -20.09 1.51 22.94
CA ASP A 43 -19.31 2.76 22.97
C ASP A 43 -18.10 2.72 23.91
N ALA A 44 -18.20 1.93 24.98
CA ALA A 44 -17.12 1.72 25.95
C ALA A 44 -16.02 0.76 25.47
N ALA A 45 -16.19 0.08 24.33
CA ALA A 45 -15.14 -0.80 23.82
C ALA A 45 -14.00 0.02 23.21
N ASP A 46 -12.85 -0.06 23.87
CA ASP A 46 -11.65 0.67 23.44
C ASP A 46 -11.07 0.06 22.16
N LEU A 47 -10.88 0.90 21.14
CA LEU A 47 -10.14 0.53 19.93
C LEU A 47 -8.74 -0.03 20.26
N GLN A 48 -8.16 0.40 21.38
CA GLN A 48 -6.86 -0.10 21.84
C GLN A 48 -6.87 -1.59 22.15
N THR A 49 -8.02 -2.18 22.48
CA THR A 49 -8.16 -3.63 22.68
C THR A 49 -7.73 -4.39 21.44
N PHE A 50 -8.14 -3.92 20.24
CA PHE A 50 -7.79 -4.55 18.96
C PHE A 50 -6.36 -4.28 18.48
N GLN A 51 -5.63 -3.44 19.18
CA GLN A 51 -4.22 -3.09 18.89
C GLN A 51 -3.30 -3.38 20.08
N SER A 52 -3.80 -4.12 21.10
CA SER A 52 -3.04 -4.44 22.30
C SER A 52 -1.96 -5.49 22.03
N ALA A 53 -0.85 -5.41 22.76
CA ALA A 53 0.23 -6.39 22.67
C ALA A 53 -0.24 -7.80 23.06
N GLU A 54 -1.14 -7.88 24.06
CA GLU A 54 -1.71 -9.15 24.53
C GLU A 54 -2.53 -9.82 23.43
N LEU A 55 -3.39 -9.05 22.72
CA LEU A 55 -4.17 -9.58 21.62
C LEU A 55 -3.25 -10.08 20.50
N PHE A 56 -2.25 -9.29 20.09
CA PHE A 56 -1.31 -9.68 19.06
C PHE A 56 -0.49 -10.91 19.43
N LYS A 57 -0.14 -11.07 20.71
CA LYS A 57 0.54 -12.27 21.20
C LYS A 57 -0.35 -13.50 21.09
N GLU A 58 -1.62 -13.41 21.51
CA GLU A 58 -2.58 -14.51 21.41
C GLU A 58 -2.82 -14.90 19.94
N VAL A 59 -3.05 -13.93 19.07
CA VAL A 59 -3.23 -14.13 17.63
C VAL A 59 -1.97 -14.77 17.01
N SER A 60 -0.79 -14.28 17.39
CA SER A 60 0.49 -14.80 16.91
C SER A 60 0.66 -16.29 17.23
N GLN A 61 0.29 -16.69 18.45
CA GLN A 61 0.37 -18.09 18.87
C GLN A 61 -0.66 -18.97 18.17
N ARG A 62 -1.91 -18.50 18.03
CA ARG A 62 -2.98 -19.26 17.35
C ARG A 62 -2.71 -19.50 15.88
N LEU A 63 -2.15 -18.53 15.19
CA LEU A 63 -1.82 -18.62 13.77
C LEU A 63 -0.39 -19.11 13.52
N ASN A 64 0.36 -19.45 14.57
CA ASN A 64 1.77 -19.85 14.46
C ASN A 64 2.61 -18.90 13.59
N LEU A 65 2.41 -17.58 13.78
CA LEU A 65 3.04 -16.55 12.94
C LEU A 65 4.58 -16.54 13.03
N PRO A 66 5.22 -16.82 14.18
CA PRO A 66 6.67 -16.87 14.30
C PRO A 66 7.33 -17.80 13.28
N GLU A 67 6.77 -19.00 13.11
CA GLU A 67 7.28 -20.00 12.16
C GLU A 67 6.88 -19.67 10.72
N THR A 68 5.62 -19.25 10.52
CA THR A 68 5.09 -18.88 9.21
C THR A 68 5.89 -17.73 8.60
N PHE A 69 6.21 -16.70 9.39
CA PHE A 69 7.00 -15.57 8.91
C PHE A 69 8.47 -15.94 8.71
N ALA A 70 9.07 -16.72 9.62
CA ALA A 70 10.44 -17.21 9.45
C ALA A 70 10.58 -18.00 8.14
N ALA A 71 9.69 -18.93 7.88
CA ALA A 71 9.68 -19.70 6.64
C ALA A 71 9.53 -18.82 5.39
N ARG A 72 8.67 -17.81 5.44
CA ARG A 72 8.46 -16.86 4.34
C ARG A 72 9.69 -16.03 4.00
N TYR A 73 10.46 -15.64 5.00
CA TYR A 73 11.66 -14.83 4.82
C TYR A 73 12.94 -15.67 4.72
N GLY A 74 12.81 -17.00 4.64
CA GLY A 74 13.95 -17.92 4.50
C GLY A 74 14.83 -18.02 5.75
N GLU A 75 14.25 -17.71 6.92
CA GLU A 75 14.96 -17.81 8.19
C GLU A 75 14.71 -19.20 8.82
N ASN A 76 15.78 -19.83 9.30
CA ASN A 76 15.72 -21.16 9.91
C ASN A 76 15.27 -21.15 11.39
N ARG A 77 15.05 -19.98 11.97
CA ARG A 77 14.61 -19.83 13.36
C ARG A 77 13.29 -19.07 13.41
N PRO A 78 12.36 -19.47 14.28
CA PRO A 78 11.13 -18.71 14.51
C PRO A 78 11.44 -17.27 14.91
N TRP A 79 10.59 -16.34 14.46
CA TRP A 79 10.72 -14.95 14.86
C TRP A 79 10.40 -14.77 16.33
N GLY A 80 11.12 -13.85 17.00
CA GLY A 80 10.77 -13.46 18.36
C GLY A 80 9.44 -12.70 18.43
N ASP A 81 8.72 -12.84 19.55
CA ASP A 81 7.40 -12.25 19.78
C ASP A 81 7.34 -10.76 19.45
N LYS A 82 8.35 -10.00 19.85
CA LYS A 82 8.42 -8.56 19.60
C LYS A 82 8.45 -8.22 18.11
N ARG A 83 9.19 -8.99 17.31
CA ARG A 83 9.30 -8.78 15.86
C ARG A 83 7.96 -9.07 15.16
N VAL A 84 7.26 -10.10 15.60
CA VAL A 84 5.91 -10.43 15.12
C VAL A 84 4.92 -9.34 15.51
N GLU A 85 4.95 -8.88 16.77
CA GLU A 85 4.10 -7.79 17.25
C GLU A 85 4.31 -6.50 16.43
N ASP A 86 5.56 -6.10 16.20
CA ASP A 86 5.90 -4.91 15.42
C ASP A 86 5.38 -5.01 13.97
N LEU A 87 5.40 -6.22 13.39
CA LEU A 87 4.83 -6.46 12.07
C LEU A 87 3.31 -6.36 12.10
N LEU A 88 2.65 -6.99 13.08
CA LEU A 88 1.20 -6.93 13.23
C LEU A 88 0.70 -5.50 13.44
N ARG A 89 1.37 -4.69 14.26
CA ARG A 89 1.04 -3.26 14.46
C ARG A 89 1.07 -2.45 13.16
N ARG A 90 1.92 -2.83 12.20
CA ARG A 90 2.01 -2.16 10.89
C ARG A 90 1.04 -2.74 9.86
N SER A 91 0.63 -3.99 10.06
CA SER A 91 -0.20 -4.74 9.11
C SER A 91 -1.68 -4.74 9.49
N VAL A 92 -2.03 -4.26 10.68
CA VAL A 92 -3.42 -4.26 11.19
C VAL A 92 -3.82 -2.85 11.55
N LEU A 93 -5.00 -2.46 11.09
CA LEU A 93 -5.64 -1.19 11.41
C LEU A 93 -7.05 -1.46 11.95
N ALA A 94 -7.32 -1.03 13.17
CA ALA A 94 -8.67 -1.00 13.71
C ALA A 94 -9.17 0.45 13.71
N ARG A 95 -10.39 0.67 13.20
CA ARG A 95 -11.01 1.99 13.17
C ARG A 95 -12.51 1.90 13.42
N ARG A 96 -13.06 2.85 14.16
CA ARG A 96 -14.51 3.01 14.30
C ARG A 96 -15.07 3.70 13.07
N LEU A 97 -16.16 3.18 12.50
CA LEU A 97 -16.84 3.81 11.39
C LEU A 97 -17.69 4.98 11.91
N PRO A 98 -17.52 6.19 11.34
CA PRO A 98 -18.25 7.37 11.81
C PRO A 98 -19.76 7.17 11.80
N GLY A 99 -20.45 7.57 12.90
CA GLY A 99 -21.90 7.48 13.04
C GLY A 99 -22.44 6.06 13.25
N THR A 100 -21.59 5.10 13.57
CA THR A 100 -22.00 3.71 13.83
C THR A 100 -21.24 3.11 15.01
N ASP A 101 -21.79 2.04 15.58
CA ASP A 101 -21.12 1.22 16.61
C ASP A 101 -20.18 0.16 16.00
N LEU A 102 -19.88 0.31 14.70
CA LEU A 102 -19.04 -0.64 13.98
C LEU A 102 -17.56 -0.28 14.11
N ILE A 103 -16.77 -1.28 14.45
CA ILE A 103 -15.31 -1.24 14.35
C ILE A 103 -14.93 -2.09 13.13
N GLU A 104 -14.22 -1.50 12.21
CA GLU A 104 -13.62 -2.19 11.07
C GLU A 104 -12.18 -2.56 11.42
N ILE A 105 -11.86 -3.84 11.27
CA ILE A 105 -10.54 -4.42 11.47
C ILE A 105 -10.00 -4.77 10.09
N GLN A 106 -9.02 -4.02 9.64
CA GLN A 106 -8.38 -4.22 8.35
C GLN A 106 -7.00 -4.84 8.54
N ALA A 107 -6.76 -5.98 7.92
CA ALA A 107 -5.46 -6.64 7.92
C ALA A 107 -4.84 -6.64 6.51
N TYR A 108 -3.54 -6.44 6.46
CA TYR A 108 -2.74 -6.43 5.23
C TYR A 108 -1.76 -7.59 5.23
N SER A 109 -1.70 -8.32 4.10
CA SER A 109 -0.71 -9.37 3.87
C SER A 109 -0.37 -9.51 2.40
N ARG A 110 0.70 -10.27 2.09
CA ARG A 110 1.03 -10.68 0.72
C ARG A 110 0.16 -11.82 0.20
N SER A 111 -0.58 -12.50 1.07
CA SER A 111 -1.50 -13.58 0.72
C SER A 111 -2.95 -13.16 0.99
N PRO A 112 -3.88 -13.34 0.01
CA PRO A 112 -5.30 -13.05 0.20
C PRO A 112 -5.93 -13.86 1.34
N ALA A 113 -5.57 -15.14 1.45
CA ALA A 113 -6.10 -16.01 2.50
C ALA A 113 -5.61 -15.59 3.88
N GLU A 114 -4.32 -15.26 3.99
CA GLU A 114 -3.72 -14.85 5.25
C GLU A 114 -4.28 -13.52 5.77
N CYS A 115 -4.49 -12.51 4.91
CA CYS A 115 -5.07 -11.25 5.39
C CYS A 115 -6.50 -11.43 5.90
N ALA A 116 -7.31 -12.29 5.26
CA ALA A 116 -8.65 -12.61 5.75
C ALA A 116 -8.61 -13.40 7.06
N GLN A 117 -7.74 -14.41 7.15
CA GLN A 117 -7.56 -15.19 8.37
C GLN A 117 -7.08 -14.31 9.54
N LEU A 118 -6.13 -13.41 9.30
CA LEU A 118 -5.61 -12.50 10.30
C LEU A 118 -6.69 -11.53 10.81
N ALA A 119 -7.47 -10.91 9.90
CA ALA A 119 -8.55 -10.01 10.27
C ALA A 119 -9.63 -10.73 11.11
N ASN A 120 -10.00 -11.94 10.72
CA ASN A 120 -10.98 -12.75 11.45
C ASN A 120 -10.47 -13.16 12.84
N GLU A 121 -9.22 -13.64 12.95
CA GLU A 121 -8.66 -14.05 14.23
C GLU A 121 -8.54 -12.87 15.20
N ILE A 122 -8.18 -11.67 14.70
CA ILE A 122 -8.16 -10.46 15.51
C ILE A 122 -9.57 -10.10 15.99
N ALA A 123 -10.58 -10.17 15.11
CA ALA A 123 -11.97 -9.90 15.48
C ALA A 123 -12.47 -10.89 16.53
N GLU A 124 -12.20 -12.18 16.37
CA GLU A 124 -12.59 -13.22 17.31
C GLU A 124 -11.88 -13.11 18.65
N THR A 125 -10.58 -12.88 18.63
CA THR A 125 -9.79 -12.73 19.87
C THR A 125 -10.20 -11.48 20.63
N GLY A 126 -10.40 -10.35 19.94
CA GLY A 126 -10.92 -9.13 20.54
C GLY A 126 -12.31 -9.31 21.13
N ALA A 127 -13.20 -10.03 20.43
CA ALA A 127 -14.53 -10.33 20.95
C ALA A 127 -14.50 -11.26 22.20
N ARG A 128 -13.53 -12.18 22.28
CA ARG A 128 -13.33 -13.01 23.49
C ARG A 128 -12.82 -12.18 24.68
N GLN A 129 -11.80 -11.37 24.47
CA GLN A 129 -11.20 -10.55 25.52
C GLN A 129 -12.17 -9.51 26.07
N ALA A 130 -12.98 -8.88 25.20
CA ALA A 130 -13.96 -7.88 25.62
C ALA A 130 -15.10 -8.44 26.49
N ARG A 131 -15.43 -9.74 26.39
CA ARG A 131 -16.44 -10.38 27.26
C ARG A 131 -16.11 -10.27 28.75
N HIS A 132 -14.85 -10.02 29.07
CA HIS A 132 -14.40 -9.89 30.46
C HIS A 132 -14.42 -8.45 30.99
N GLY A 133 -14.75 -7.43 30.18
CA GLY A 133 -14.65 -6.04 30.66
C GLY A 133 -15.62 -4.99 30.08
N SER A 134 -16.02 -5.07 28.83
CA SER A 134 -16.66 -3.94 28.14
C SER A 134 -18.00 -4.25 27.48
N GLY A 135 -18.59 -5.41 27.76
CA GLY A 135 -19.82 -5.88 27.10
C GLY A 135 -19.56 -6.70 25.82
N PRO A 136 -20.60 -7.41 25.32
CA PRO A 136 -20.42 -8.39 24.26
C PRO A 136 -20.14 -7.70 22.91
N ILE A 137 -18.97 -7.97 22.35
CA ILE A 137 -18.65 -7.65 20.97
C ILE A 137 -19.24 -8.74 20.07
N ARG A 138 -19.90 -8.32 18.98
CA ARG A 138 -20.48 -9.23 17.97
C ARG A 138 -19.79 -9.04 16.63
N ILE A 139 -19.34 -10.15 16.03
CA ILE A 139 -18.86 -10.14 14.66
C ILE A 139 -20.07 -10.06 13.73
N VAL A 140 -20.10 -9.03 12.88
CA VAL A 140 -21.17 -8.77 11.92
C VAL A 140 -20.79 -9.25 10.54
N GLU A 141 -19.52 -9.05 10.19
CA GLU A 141 -18.99 -9.42 8.89
C GLU A 141 -17.60 -10.04 9.05
N GLN A 142 -17.47 -11.25 8.53
CA GLN A 142 -16.17 -11.91 8.46
C GLN A 142 -15.40 -11.44 7.23
N ALA A 143 -14.09 -11.32 7.37
CA ALA A 143 -13.21 -11.01 6.27
C ALA A 143 -13.16 -12.17 5.27
N VAL A 144 -13.27 -11.85 4.00
CA VAL A 144 -13.16 -12.78 2.88
C VAL A 144 -11.87 -12.50 2.11
N PRO A 145 -11.18 -13.52 1.60
CA PRO A 145 -9.99 -13.32 0.78
C PRO A 145 -10.27 -12.41 -0.42
N PRO A 146 -9.57 -11.28 -0.55
CA PRO A 146 -9.82 -10.34 -1.64
C PRO A 146 -9.36 -10.91 -2.98
N PRO A 147 -10.12 -10.71 -4.07
CA PRO A 147 -9.77 -11.24 -5.38
C PRO A 147 -8.66 -10.43 -6.09
N ARG A 148 -8.35 -9.23 -5.60
CA ARG A 148 -7.35 -8.33 -6.20
C ARG A 148 -6.47 -7.69 -5.13
N PRO A 149 -5.20 -7.38 -5.46
CA PRO A 149 -4.32 -6.66 -4.55
C PRO A 149 -4.83 -5.24 -4.30
N SER A 150 -4.68 -4.78 -3.07
CA SER A 150 -5.03 -3.42 -2.65
C SER A 150 -3.92 -2.42 -2.97
N ARG A 151 -2.68 -2.89 -3.04
CA ARG A 151 -1.48 -2.09 -3.33
C ARG A 151 -0.48 -2.87 -4.17
N PRO A 152 0.30 -2.21 -5.06
CA PRO A 152 0.16 -0.82 -5.48
C PRO A 152 -1.08 -0.60 -6.36
N ASN A 153 -1.63 0.62 -6.35
CA ASN A 153 -2.64 1.01 -7.34
C ASN A 153 -1.95 1.29 -8.68
N LYS A 154 -1.83 0.24 -9.51
CA LYS A 154 -1.09 0.29 -10.78
C LYS A 154 -1.63 1.38 -11.70
N ALA A 155 -2.96 1.52 -11.78
CA ALA A 155 -3.58 2.53 -12.62
C ALA A 155 -3.24 3.96 -12.18
N LEU A 156 -3.31 4.23 -10.86
CA LEU A 156 -2.99 5.53 -10.30
C LEU A 156 -1.50 5.88 -10.49
N ASN A 157 -0.61 4.93 -10.24
CA ASN A 157 0.83 5.15 -10.39
C ASN A 157 1.22 5.44 -11.84
N LEU A 158 0.64 4.71 -12.81
CA LEU A 158 0.87 4.96 -14.23
C LEU A 158 0.29 6.31 -14.66
N ALA A 159 -0.90 6.68 -14.18
CA ALA A 159 -1.49 7.98 -14.46
C ALA A 159 -0.63 9.12 -13.91
N LEU A 160 -0.12 9.00 -12.68
CA LEU A 160 0.82 9.97 -12.10
C LEU A 160 2.12 10.05 -12.91
N GLY A 161 2.68 8.92 -13.32
CA GLY A 161 3.87 8.86 -14.17
C GLY A 161 3.65 9.57 -15.52
N ALA A 162 2.48 9.37 -16.13
CA ALA A 162 2.10 10.06 -17.36
C ALA A 162 1.98 11.57 -17.17
N VAL A 163 1.28 12.04 -16.13
CA VAL A 163 1.13 13.47 -15.84
C VAL A 163 2.48 14.15 -15.59
N VAL A 164 3.32 13.55 -14.75
CA VAL A 164 4.67 14.07 -14.48
C VAL A 164 5.53 14.05 -15.74
N GLY A 165 5.44 12.97 -16.54
CA GLY A 165 6.16 12.85 -17.80
C GLY A 165 5.76 13.90 -18.81
N ILE A 166 4.47 14.21 -18.96
CA ILE A 166 3.97 15.29 -19.82
C ILE A 166 4.49 16.64 -19.35
N PHE A 167 4.41 16.93 -18.05
CA PHE A 167 4.84 18.20 -17.49
C PHE A 167 6.34 18.43 -17.72
N LEU A 168 7.18 17.51 -17.31
CA LEU A 168 8.63 17.62 -17.43
C LEU A 168 9.08 17.51 -18.90
N GLY A 169 8.43 16.66 -19.70
CA GLY A 169 8.68 16.57 -21.12
C GLY A 169 8.41 17.90 -21.85
N THR A 170 7.31 18.58 -21.50
CA THR A 170 6.97 19.90 -22.07
C THR A 170 8.01 20.96 -21.71
N MET A 171 8.45 20.99 -20.45
CA MET A 171 9.50 21.91 -20.01
C MET A 171 10.82 21.67 -20.75
N ALA A 172 11.26 20.41 -20.80
CA ALA A 172 12.51 20.03 -21.45
C ALA A 172 12.46 20.26 -22.96
N GLY A 173 11.34 19.93 -23.62
CA GLY A 173 11.11 20.19 -25.04
C GLY A 173 11.17 21.66 -25.38
N GLY A 174 10.60 22.52 -24.53
CA GLY A 174 10.69 24.00 -24.67
C GLY A 174 12.12 24.52 -24.63
N VAL A 175 12.94 24.00 -23.75
CA VAL A 175 14.38 24.33 -23.69
C VAL A 175 15.10 23.83 -24.95
N GLY A 176 14.84 22.59 -25.37
CA GLY A 176 15.41 22.01 -26.59
C GLY A 176 15.08 22.82 -27.86
N ALA A 177 13.84 23.30 -27.97
CA ALA A 177 13.42 24.15 -29.08
C ALA A 177 14.16 25.52 -29.11
N LYS A 178 14.32 26.15 -27.95
CA LYS A 178 15.08 27.43 -27.84
C LYS A 178 16.54 27.28 -28.24
N LEU A 179 17.19 26.21 -27.81
CA LEU A 179 18.58 25.91 -28.18
C LEU A 179 18.71 25.69 -29.69
N ALA A 180 17.76 24.97 -30.29
CA ALA A 180 17.77 24.75 -31.76
C ALA A 180 17.65 26.05 -32.56
N VAL A 181 16.86 27.03 -32.12
CA VAL A 181 16.74 28.35 -32.73
C VAL A 181 18.04 29.16 -32.61
N GLY A 182 18.66 29.16 -31.42
CA GLY A 182 19.93 29.87 -31.17
C GLY A 182 21.07 29.40 -32.05
N PHE A 183 21.19 28.08 -32.30
CA PHE A 183 22.20 27.52 -33.18
C PHE A 183 22.02 27.89 -34.66
N VAL A 184 20.78 28.05 -35.12
CA VAL A 184 20.49 28.48 -36.49
C VAL A 184 20.82 29.96 -36.71
N GLY A 185 20.55 30.81 -35.71
CA GLY A 185 20.87 32.24 -35.74
C GLY A 185 22.38 32.54 -35.84
N GLN A 186 23.20 31.77 -35.13
CA GLN A 186 24.67 31.95 -35.16
C GLN A 186 25.33 31.59 -36.50
N ARG A 187 24.77 30.61 -37.26
CA ARG A 187 25.29 30.25 -38.56
C ARG A 187 25.01 31.29 -39.65
N SER A 188 23.96 32.09 -39.49
CA SER A 188 23.58 33.11 -40.50
C SER A 188 24.36 34.40 -40.38
N THR A 189 25.17 34.60 -39.29
CA THR A 189 25.98 35.81 -39.07
C THR A 189 27.46 35.61 -39.39
N SER A 190 27.88 34.45 -39.85
CA SER A 190 29.29 34.12 -40.19
C SER A 190 29.55 33.96 -41.70
N ASP A 191 28.55 34.22 -42.56
CA ASP A 191 28.67 34.34 -44.00
C ASP A 191 28.47 35.83 -44.42
#